data_3050b92e58f643f466977488fa63feb7
#
_entry.id   3050b92e58f643f466977488fa63feb7
#
_cell.length_a   1.000
_cell.length_b   1.000
_cell.length_c   1.000
_cell.angle_alpha   90.00
_cell.angle_beta   90.00
_cell.angle_gamma   90.00
#
_symmetry.space_group_name_H-M   'P 1'
#
loop_
_entity.id
_entity.type
_entity.pdbx_description
1 polymer ?
#
loop_
_entity_poly.entity_id
_entity_poly.type
_entity_poly.pdbx_seq_one_letter_code
_entity_poly.pdbx_strand_id
1 'polypeptide(L)'
;MQKPRILVLTAAGKTGMPVALQLLEEGFPVTAFVHQADQRSERLKAKGGEIVVGSLTDINDIRTAMAGAKRAYFCFPNEAGYLKAAAIFTVVAAEQQLEVVVAMSQWLAQPNHPSASTRETWLADRLFELLPGTAVTFINPGFFADNEMQVLPFAAQFGLLSLPYGTGLNAPPSNEDMARVVAEILARPEGHAGKTYRPTGPQLLSPQDIAAILGKVLGRKVTYRHAPMRMLLKIMRDRLSLYALAGYSQYVIDYQKNAFAVNAPTDVVRRITGREAEDFETIARRYAATTPEARPGFAIKFKLMLRMIISLLRPAPKTASYLALDEFSDRSHVVFSADSPQWRRSHEQQAGEPSGENIAFWHATS
;
A
#
# COMPACT_ATOMS: atom_id res chain seq x y z
N MET A 1 -31.35 -7.13 11.80
CA MET A 1 -31.05 -7.06 10.34
C MET A 1 -29.82 -7.90 10.05
N GLN A 2 -29.82 -8.63 8.94
CA GLN A 2 -28.64 -9.42 8.52
C GLN A 2 -27.54 -8.44 8.07
N LYS A 3 -26.30 -8.69 8.50
CA LYS A 3 -25.14 -7.86 8.07
C LYS A 3 -24.92 -8.00 6.57
N PRO A 4 -24.54 -6.92 5.85
CA PRO A 4 -24.27 -6.97 4.42
C PRO A 4 -23.03 -7.81 4.13
N ARG A 5 -23.03 -8.52 2.99
CA ARG A 5 -21.87 -9.28 2.50
C ARG A 5 -20.79 -8.29 2.02
N ILE A 6 -19.56 -8.57 2.38
CA ILE A 6 -18.41 -7.74 2.02
C ILE A 6 -17.43 -8.54 1.17
N LEU A 7 -17.10 -8.03 -0.02
CA LEU A 7 -16.02 -8.56 -0.85
C LEU A 7 -14.68 -7.95 -0.42
N VAL A 8 -13.70 -8.79 -0.15
CA VAL A 8 -12.32 -8.38 0.11
C VAL A 8 -11.44 -8.91 -1.01
N LEU A 9 -10.95 -8.00 -1.89
CA LEU A 9 -9.97 -8.36 -2.91
C LEU A 9 -8.59 -8.56 -2.30
N THR A 10 -7.75 -9.39 -2.97
CA THR A 10 -6.43 -9.78 -2.44
C THR A 10 -6.44 -10.23 -0.98
N ALA A 11 -7.48 -10.97 -0.59
CA ALA A 11 -7.76 -11.32 0.79
C ALA A 11 -6.64 -12.16 1.47
N ALA A 12 -5.77 -12.83 0.72
CA ALA A 12 -4.57 -13.50 1.26
C ALA A 12 -3.34 -12.58 1.36
N GLY A 13 -3.49 -11.29 1.01
CA GLY A 13 -2.43 -10.28 1.06
C GLY A 13 -2.18 -9.70 2.44
N LYS A 14 -1.14 -8.85 2.56
CA LYS A 14 -0.70 -8.26 3.85
C LYS A 14 -1.73 -7.33 4.48
N THR A 15 -2.50 -6.60 3.67
CA THR A 15 -3.60 -5.74 4.15
C THR A 15 -4.95 -6.44 4.05
N GLY A 16 -5.20 -7.21 2.98
CA GLY A 16 -6.49 -7.88 2.76
C GLY A 16 -6.81 -8.94 3.83
N MET A 17 -5.82 -9.73 4.25
CA MET A 17 -6.06 -10.77 5.25
C MET A 17 -6.51 -10.22 6.61
N PRO A 18 -5.82 -9.25 7.22
CA PRO A 18 -6.29 -8.71 8.49
C PRO A 18 -7.63 -7.96 8.34
N VAL A 19 -7.94 -7.33 7.19
CA VAL A 19 -9.28 -6.76 6.91
C VAL A 19 -10.34 -7.86 6.93
N ALA A 20 -10.14 -8.95 6.18
CA ALA A 20 -11.09 -10.04 6.10
C ALA A 20 -11.30 -10.72 7.47
N LEU A 21 -10.21 -10.97 8.22
CA LEU A 21 -10.30 -11.57 9.55
C LEU A 21 -11.07 -10.70 10.53
N GLN A 22 -10.82 -9.39 10.56
CA GLN A 22 -11.52 -8.46 11.45
C GLN A 22 -13.01 -8.40 11.12
N LEU A 23 -13.39 -8.33 9.84
CA LEU A 23 -14.79 -8.32 9.42
C LEU A 23 -15.51 -9.65 9.79
N LEU A 24 -14.82 -10.79 9.64
CA LEU A 24 -15.33 -12.10 10.06
C LEU A 24 -15.52 -12.17 11.59
N GLU A 25 -14.58 -11.66 12.36
CA GLU A 25 -14.67 -11.59 13.84
C GLU A 25 -15.84 -10.70 14.29
N GLU A 26 -16.13 -9.64 13.54
CA GLU A 26 -17.32 -8.81 13.76
C GLU A 26 -18.61 -9.46 13.22
N GLY A 27 -18.55 -10.65 12.61
CA GLY A 27 -19.71 -11.42 12.14
C GLY A 27 -20.29 -10.91 10.80
N PHE A 28 -19.51 -10.25 9.97
CA PHE A 28 -19.92 -9.96 8.59
C PHE A 28 -19.69 -11.18 7.71
N PRO A 29 -20.62 -11.52 6.78
CA PRO A 29 -20.34 -12.48 5.73
C PRO A 29 -19.30 -11.89 4.76
N VAL A 30 -18.15 -12.57 4.62
CA VAL A 30 -17.02 -12.11 3.81
C VAL A 30 -16.78 -13.05 2.64
N THR A 31 -16.76 -12.52 1.41
CA THR A 31 -16.19 -13.17 0.24
C THR A 31 -14.73 -12.74 0.11
N ALA A 32 -13.82 -13.71 0.29
CA ALA A 32 -12.39 -13.52 0.25
C ALA A 32 -11.85 -13.91 -1.13
N PHE A 33 -11.58 -12.93 -1.98
CA PHE A 33 -11.04 -13.16 -3.32
C PHE A 33 -9.52 -13.31 -3.27
N VAL A 34 -9.01 -14.43 -3.79
CA VAL A 34 -7.60 -14.79 -3.79
C VAL A 34 -7.14 -15.24 -5.17
N HIS A 35 -5.87 -15.02 -5.49
CA HIS A 35 -5.30 -15.46 -6.78
C HIS A 35 -5.15 -16.98 -6.86
N GLN A 36 -4.84 -17.61 -5.73
CA GLN A 36 -4.70 -19.08 -5.62
C GLN A 36 -5.07 -19.54 -4.21
N ALA A 37 -5.56 -20.76 -4.12
CA ALA A 37 -5.79 -21.41 -2.84
C ALA A 37 -4.45 -21.86 -2.22
N ASP A 38 -4.19 -21.42 -0.99
CA ASP A 38 -3.02 -21.78 -0.22
C ASP A 38 -3.33 -21.78 1.29
N GLN A 39 -2.32 -22.02 2.13
CA GLN A 39 -2.49 -22.05 3.58
C GLN A 39 -3.09 -20.76 4.16
N ARG A 40 -2.91 -19.62 3.49
CA ARG A 40 -3.46 -18.32 3.91
C ARG A 40 -4.97 -18.28 3.68
N SER A 41 -5.43 -18.73 2.50
CA SER A 41 -6.86 -18.82 2.20
C SER A 41 -7.58 -19.86 3.07
N GLU A 42 -6.93 -20.97 3.40
CA GLU A 42 -7.48 -21.96 4.35
C GLU A 42 -7.68 -21.36 5.75
N ARG A 43 -6.81 -20.47 6.20
CA ARG A 43 -7.00 -19.73 7.45
C ARG A 43 -8.25 -18.84 7.42
N LEU A 44 -8.54 -18.17 6.30
CA LEU A 44 -9.75 -17.37 6.12
C LEU A 44 -11.00 -18.26 6.11
N LYS A 45 -10.94 -19.39 5.39
CA LYS A 45 -12.00 -20.37 5.32
C LYS A 45 -12.33 -20.96 6.70
N ALA A 46 -11.33 -21.31 7.49
CA ALA A 46 -11.48 -21.79 8.86
C ALA A 46 -12.17 -20.78 9.79
N LYS A 47 -12.12 -19.48 9.46
CA LYS A 47 -12.79 -18.37 10.16
C LYS A 47 -14.20 -18.06 9.58
N GLY A 48 -14.67 -18.83 8.60
CA GLY A 48 -16.00 -18.67 7.99
C GLY A 48 -16.03 -17.80 6.74
N GLY A 49 -14.87 -17.42 6.19
CA GLY A 49 -14.78 -16.70 4.92
C GLY A 49 -15.10 -17.60 3.72
N GLU A 50 -15.88 -17.11 2.78
CA GLU A 50 -16.11 -17.75 1.50
C GLU A 50 -14.93 -17.46 0.57
N ILE A 51 -14.23 -18.49 0.11
CA ILE A 51 -13.03 -18.32 -0.73
C ILE A 51 -13.43 -18.40 -2.20
N VAL A 52 -13.11 -17.35 -2.95
CA VAL A 52 -13.24 -17.31 -4.41
C VAL A 52 -11.83 -17.17 -5.00
N VAL A 53 -11.45 -18.10 -5.88
CA VAL A 53 -10.15 -18.09 -6.56
C VAL A 53 -10.34 -17.54 -7.96
N GLY A 54 -9.46 -16.61 -8.39
CA GLY A 54 -9.54 -16.04 -9.73
C GLY A 54 -8.50 -14.97 -10.01
N SER A 55 -8.66 -14.33 -11.17
CA SER A 55 -7.81 -13.23 -11.64
C SER A 55 -8.51 -11.88 -11.46
N LEU A 56 -7.83 -10.91 -10.88
CA LEU A 56 -8.32 -9.52 -10.76
C LEU A 56 -8.51 -8.84 -12.12
N THR A 57 -7.96 -9.41 -13.18
CA THR A 57 -8.05 -8.91 -14.57
C THR A 57 -8.98 -9.73 -15.46
N ASP A 58 -9.76 -10.66 -14.86
CA ASP A 58 -10.85 -11.39 -15.52
C ASP A 58 -12.21 -10.91 -14.99
N ILE A 59 -13.05 -10.39 -15.86
CA ILE A 59 -14.35 -9.82 -15.49
C ILE A 59 -15.32 -10.88 -14.94
N ASN A 60 -15.24 -12.13 -15.42
CA ASN A 60 -16.14 -13.19 -14.96
C ASN A 60 -15.78 -13.67 -13.56
N ASP A 61 -14.49 -13.70 -13.24
CA ASP A 61 -14.00 -14.01 -11.89
C ASP A 61 -14.46 -12.94 -10.90
N ILE A 62 -14.37 -11.65 -11.29
CA ILE A 62 -14.83 -10.53 -10.47
C ILE A 62 -16.35 -10.54 -10.30
N ARG A 63 -17.13 -10.85 -11.35
CA ARG A 63 -18.60 -11.01 -11.25
C ARG A 63 -18.97 -12.14 -10.27
N THR A 64 -18.27 -13.26 -10.36
CA THR A 64 -18.48 -14.40 -9.44
C THR A 64 -18.17 -14.00 -8.01
N ALA A 65 -17.04 -13.34 -7.77
CA ALA A 65 -16.63 -12.90 -6.44
C ALA A 65 -17.54 -11.84 -5.83
N MET A 66 -18.09 -10.95 -6.65
CA MET A 66 -18.92 -9.83 -6.21
C MET A 66 -20.41 -10.20 -6.07
N ALA A 67 -20.82 -11.39 -6.50
CA ALA A 67 -22.20 -11.83 -6.44
C ALA A 67 -22.77 -11.74 -4.99
N GLY A 68 -23.84 -10.96 -4.82
CA GLY A 68 -24.49 -10.71 -3.54
C GLY A 68 -23.72 -9.85 -2.54
N ALA A 69 -22.55 -9.33 -2.90
CA ALA A 69 -21.84 -8.35 -2.10
C ALA A 69 -22.59 -6.99 -2.14
N LYS A 70 -22.57 -6.28 -1.01
CA LYS A 70 -23.08 -4.91 -0.88
C LYS A 70 -21.96 -3.90 -0.67
N ARG A 71 -20.83 -4.36 -0.13
CA ARG A 71 -19.65 -3.55 0.17
C ARG A 71 -18.41 -4.24 -0.35
N ALA A 72 -17.40 -3.49 -0.73
CA ALA A 72 -16.14 -4.07 -1.20
C ALA A 72 -14.92 -3.28 -0.74
N TYR A 73 -13.83 -4.01 -0.50
CA TYR A 73 -12.48 -3.48 -0.37
C TYR A 73 -11.72 -3.76 -1.67
N PHE A 74 -11.38 -2.70 -2.39
CA PHE A 74 -10.49 -2.76 -3.54
C PHE A 74 -9.06 -2.59 -3.10
N CYS A 75 -8.24 -3.61 -3.31
CA CYS A 75 -6.80 -3.57 -3.13
C CYS A 75 -6.16 -4.41 -4.23
N PHE A 76 -5.16 -3.86 -4.91
CA PHE A 76 -4.44 -4.52 -5.98
C PHE A 76 -2.94 -4.60 -5.64
N PRO A 77 -2.23 -5.68 -5.98
CA PRO A 77 -0.78 -5.75 -5.82
C PRO A 77 -0.08 -4.63 -6.61
N ASN A 78 1.13 -4.24 -6.19
CA ASN A 78 1.95 -3.32 -6.99
C ASN A 78 2.53 -4.04 -8.22
N GLU A 79 1.66 -4.34 -9.18
CA GLU A 79 1.96 -5.09 -10.41
C GLU A 79 1.29 -4.43 -11.62
N ALA A 80 1.77 -4.74 -12.82
CA ALA A 80 1.15 -4.28 -14.05
C ALA A 80 -0.31 -4.78 -14.15
N GLY A 81 -1.18 -3.94 -14.73
CA GLY A 81 -2.59 -4.25 -14.88
C GLY A 81 -3.51 -3.65 -13.81
N TYR A 82 -2.97 -2.78 -12.95
CA TYR A 82 -3.74 -2.08 -11.92
C TYR A 82 -4.97 -1.37 -12.50
N LEU A 83 -4.77 -0.51 -13.51
CA LEU A 83 -5.86 0.26 -14.12
C LEU A 83 -6.88 -0.65 -14.82
N LYS A 84 -6.43 -1.73 -15.47
CA LYS A 84 -7.34 -2.74 -16.05
C LYS A 84 -8.22 -3.38 -14.98
N ALA A 85 -7.63 -3.79 -13.86
CA ALA A 85 -8.36 -4.38 -12.75
C ALA A 85 -9.35 -3.39 -12.12
N ALA A 86 -8.94 -2.12 -11.96
CA ALA A 86 -9.81 -1.06 -11.46
C ALA A 86 -11.00 -0.82 -12.40
N ALA A 87 -10.78 -0.77 -13.72
CA ALA A 87 -11.84 -0.62 -14.71
C ALA A 87 -12.84 -1.80 -14.67
N ILE A 88 -12.35 -3.04 -14.62
CA ILE A 88 -13.18 -4.24 -14.49
C ILE A 88 -13.99 -4.19 -13.19
N PHE A 89 -13.34 -3.86 -12.08
CA PHE A 89 -14.01 -3.73 -10.79
C PHE A 89 -15.12 -2.67 -10.84
N THR A 90 -14.84 -1.51 -11.43
CA THR A 90 -15.82 -0.41 -11.57
C THR A 90 -17.06 -0.84 -12.36
N VAL A 91 -16.86 -1.54 -13.50
CA VAL A 91 -17.97 -2.06 -14.31
C VAL A 91 -18.82 -3.02 -13.49
N VAL A 92 -18.21 -4.00 -12.83
CA VAL A 92 -18.95 -5.01 -12.06
C VAL A 92 -19.58 -4.41 -10.80
N ALA A 93 -18.91 -3.45 -10.16
CA ALA A 93 -19.46 -2.74 -9.01
C ALA A 93 -20.75 -1.97 -9.37
N ALA A 94 -20.78 -1.34 -10.55
CA ALA A 94 -21.98 -0.70 -11.08
C ALA A 94 -23.09 -1.72 -11.42
N GLU A 95 -22.74 -2.86 -12.08
CA GLU A 95 -23.68 -3.94 -12.36
C GLU A 95 -24.33 -4.51 -11.09
N GLN A 96 -23.54 -4.69 -10.02
CA GLN A 96 -23.98 -5.24 -8.74
C GLN A 96 -24.59 -4.19 -7.78
N GLN A 97 -24.55 -2.92 -8.16
CA GLN A 97 -25.03 -1.81 -7.35
C GLN A 97 -24.45 -1.82 -5.93
N LEU A 98 -23.10 -1.84 -5.84
CA LEU A 98 -22.42 -1.76 -4.55
C LEU A 98 -22.82 -0.48 -3.81
N GLU A 99 -23.07 -0.61 -2.52
CA GLU A 99 -23.41 0.52 -1.63
C GLU A 99 -22.16 1.25 -1.16
N VAL A 100 -21.06 0.49 -0.91
CA VAL A 100 -19.83 1.02 -0.33
C VAL A 100 -18.62 0.40 -1.02
N VAL A 101 -17.65 1.24 -1.38
CA VAL A 101 -16.32 0.84 -1.82
C VAL A 101 -15.28 1.57 -0.97
N VAL A 102 -14.38 0.80 -0.36
CA VAL A 102 -13.15 1.34 0.23
C VAL A 102 -12.00 0.95 -0.70
N ALA A 103 -11.32 1.93 -1.27
CA ALA A 103 -10.24 1.70 -2.22
C ALA A 103 -8.87 2.02 -1.59
N MET A 104 -7.94 1.05 -1.65
CA MET A 104 -6.55 1.31 -1.35
C MET A 104 -5.93 2.09 -2.51
N SER A 105 -5.59 3.33 -2.24
CA SER A 105 -4.92 4.24 -3.16
C SER A 105 -3.44 4.44 -2.76
N GLN A 106 -2.83 5.55 -3.11
CA GLN A 106 -1.44 5.88 -2.81
C GLN A 106 -1.31 7.30 -2.28
N TRP A 107 -0.39 7.51 -1.32
CA TRP A 107 -0.01 8.84 -0.84
C TRP A 107 0.42 9.78 -1.98
N LEU A 108 1.15 9.26 -2.96
CA LEU A 108 1.73 10.01 -4.07
C LEU A 108 0.80 10.12 -5.30
N ALA A 109 -0.44 9.61 -5.24
CA ALA A 109 -1.34 9.57 -6.39
C ALA A 109 -1.52 10.95 -7.02
N GLN A 110 -1.12 11.09 -8.29
CA GLN A 110 -1.27 12.29 -9.11
C GLN A 110 -1.11 11.98 -10.62
N PRO A 111 -1.70 12.81 -11.52
CA PRO A 111 -1.77 12.49 -12.96
C PRO A 111 -0.43 12.61 -13.69
N ASN A 112 0.47 13.45 -13.23
CA ASN A 112 1.72 13.79 -13.93
C ASN A 112 2.97 13.19 -13.27
N HIS A 113 2.80 12.17 -12.42
CA HIS A 113 3.93 11.53 -11.75
C HIS A 113 4.82 10.74 -12.73
N PRO A 114 6.17 10.70 -12.56
CA PRO A 114 7.03 9.89 -13.43
C PRO A 114 6.74 8.38 -13.35
N SER A 115 6.20 7.88 -12.24
CA SER A 115 5.80 6.48 -12.08
C SER A 115 4.47 6.19 -12.76
N ALA A 116 4.44 5.23 -13.69
CA ALA A 116 3.20 4.73 -14.31
C ALA A 116 2.21 4.23 -13.26
N SER A 117 2.67 3.43 -12.28
CA SER A 117 1.79 2.89 -11.24
C SER A 117 1.11 3.98 -10.41
N THR A 118 1.78 5.11 -10.19
CA THR A 118 1.21 6.24 -9.44
C THR A 118 0.15 6.98 -10.25
N ARG A 119 0.37 7.15 -11.57
CA ARG A 119 -0.63 7.72 -12.49
C ARG A 119 -1.84 6.81 -12.64
N GLU A 120 -1.61 5.49 -12.81
CA GLU A 120 -2.69 4.50 -12.90
C GLU A 120 -3.53 4.46 -11.63
N THR A 121 -2.93 4.61 -10.45
CA THR A 121 -3.68 4.69 -9.20
C THR A 121 -4.55 5.94 -9.16
N TRP A 122 -4.02 7.10 -9.56
CA TRP A 122 -4.80 8.33 -9.64
C TRP A 122 -5.98 8.19 -10.60
N LEU A 123 -5.77 7.59 -11.78
CA LEU A 123 -6.84 7.32 -12.74
C LEU A 123 -7.90 6.36 -12.20
N ALA A 124 -7.48 5.33 -11.49
CA ALA A 124 -8.40 4.39 -10.84
C ALA A 124 -9.27 5.07 -9.77
N ASP A 125 -8.69 5.96 -8.98
CA ASP A 125 -9.45 6.75 -8.01
C ASP A 125 -10.55 7.57 -8.73
N ARG A 126 -10.24 8.17 -9.89
CA ARG A 126 -11.25 8.89 -10.70
C ARG A 126 -12.32 7.96 -11.27
N LEU A 127 -11.97 6.73 -11.67
CA LEU A 127 -12.96 5.75 -12.11
C LEU A 127 -13.93 5.37 -10.98
N PHE A 128 -13.44 5.16 -9.78
CA PHE A 128 -14.30 4.81 -8.63
C PHE A 128 -15.24 5.95 -8.25
N GLU A 129 -14.84 7.22 -8.40
CA GLU A 129 -15.69 8.37 -8.17
C GLU A 129 -16.89 8.45 -9.14
N LEU A 130 -16.81 7.78 -10.30
CA LEU A 130 -17.90 7.71 -11.27
C LEU A 130 -18.96 6.65 -10.92
N LEU A 131 -18.76 5.83 -9.88
CA LEU A 131 -19.73 4.79 -9.49
C LEU A 131 -21.04 5.42 -9.01
N PRO A 132 -22.18 5.16 -9.69
CA PRO A 132 -23.44 5.78 -9.35
C PRO A 132 -24.02 5.22 -8.04
N GLY A 133 -24.37 6.09 -7.12
CA GLY A 133 -25.04 5.70 -5.86
C GLY A 133 -24.15 4.96 -4.86
N THR A 134 -22.84 4.82 -5.14
CA THR A 134 -21.88 4.13 -4.30
C THR A 134 -21.11 5.11 -3.40
N ALA A 135 -21.07 4.86 -2.10
CA ALA A 135 -20.23 5.61 -1.18
C ALA A 135 -18.77 5.13 -1.32
N VAL A 136 -17.94 5.92 -1.99
CA VAL A 136 -16.52 5.59 -2.19
C VAL A 136 -15.68 6.30 -1.14
N THR A 137 -14.71 5.59 -0.56
CA THR A 137 -13.72 6.12 0.39
C THR A 137 -12.32 5.68 -0.04
N PHE A 138 -11.38 6.62 -0.07
CA PHE A 138 -9.99 6.33 -0.44
C PHE A 138 -9.08 6.26 0.78
N ILE A 139 -8.18 5.28 0.79
CA ILE A 139 -7.14 5.14 1.79
C ILE A 139 -5.79 5.38 1.11
N ASN A 140 -5.15 6.50 1.43
CA ASN A 140 -3.86 6.92 0.87
C ASN A 140 -2.78 6.79 1.95
N PRO A 141 -2.28 5.57 2.23
CA PRO A 141 -1.32 5.35 3.29
C PRO A 141 0.02 5.99 2.99
N GLY A 142 0.73 6.38 4.03
CA GLY A 142 2.15 6.72 3.95
C GLY A 142 3.00 5.52 3.50
N PHE A 143 4.30 5.68 3.49
CA PHE A 143 5.21 4.61 3.12
C PHE A 143 5.28 3.58 4.25
N PHE A 144 4.81 2.36 4.00
CA PHE A 144 4.59 1.31 5.00
C PHE A 144 5.87 0.87 5.71
N ALA A 145 5.78 0.62 7.01
CA ALA A 145 6.85 0.03 7.83
C ALA A 145 7.33 -1.35 7.29
N ASP A 146 6.47 -2.07 6.59
CA ASP A 146 6.79 -3.34 5.94
C ASP A 146 7.96 -3.24 4.93
N ASN A 147 8.17 -2.06 4.35
CA ASN A 147 9.27 -1.84 3.43
C ASN A 147 10.63 -1.90 4.14
N GLU A 148 10.74 -1.32 5.34
CA GLU A 148 11.94 -1.43 6.18
C GLU A 148 12.12 -2.84 6.72
N MET A 149 11.02 -3.54 7.01
CA MET A 149 11.07 -4.91 7.53
C MET A 149 11.60 -5.91 6.50
N GLN A 150 11.55 -5.62 5.21
CA GLN A 150 12.16 -6.48 4.19
C GLN A 150 13.68 -6.61 4.33
N VAL A 151 14.34 -5.62 4.93
CA VAL A 151 15.78 -5.64 5.20
C VAL A 151 16.13 -5.94 6.66
N LEU A 152 15.13 -6.25 7.49
CA LEU A 152 15.32 -6.63 8.89
C LEU A 152 16.35 -7.76 9.09
N PRO A 153 16.34 -8.86 8.28
CA PRO A 153 17.38 -9.91 8.39
C PRO A 153 18.79 -9.35 8.21
N PHE A 154 18.96 -8.37 7.35
CA PHE A 154 20.25 -7.73 7.09
C PHE A 154 20.69 -6.87 8.29
N ALA A 155 19.78 -6.08 8.84
CA ALA A 155 20.03 -5.33 10.05
C ALA A 155 20.38 -6.24 11.23
N ALA A 156 19.68 -7.37 11.38
CA ALA A 156 19.91 -8.35 12.41
C ALA A 156 21.28 -9.05 12.29
N GLN A 157 21.72 -9.42 11.10
CA GLN A 157 22.97 -10.17 10.91
C GLN A 157 24.21 -9.28 10.79
N PHE A 158 24.08 -8.06 10.23
CA PHE A 158 25.22 -7.20 9.94
C PHE A 158 25.26 -5.89 10.73
N GLY A 159 24.18 -5.55 11.47
CA GLY A 159 24.08 -4.25 12.16
C GLY A 159 23.99 -3.07 11.20
N LEU A 160 23.41 -3.30 10.02
CA LEU A 160 23.39 -2.32 8.94
C LEU A 160 21.99 -2.20 8.34
N LEU A 161 21.42 -1.00 8.38
CA LEU A 161 20.24 -0.59 7.62
C LEU A 161 20.73 0.14 6.36
N SER A 162 20.71 -0.54 5.21
CA SER A 162 21.23 0.00 3.94
C SER A 162 20.09 0.19 2.96
N LEU A 163 19.56 1.43 2.88
CA LEU A 163 18.42 1.82 2.05
C LEU A 163 18.70 3.16 1.37
N PRO A 164 18.11 3.42 0.17
CA PRO A 164 18.37 4.65 -0.59
C PRO A 164 17.49 5.83 -0.15
N TYR A 165 17.21 5.99 1.14
CA TYR A 165 16.24 6.99 1.62
C TYR A 165 16.83 8.38 1.89
N GLY A 166 18.17 8.53 1.79
CA GLY A 166 18.83 9.81 2.08
C GLY A 166 18.59 10.25 3.52
N THR A 167 18.05 11.46 3.66
CA THR A 167 17.63 12.05 4.94
C THR A 167 16.11 12.22 4.99
N GLY A 168 15.37 11.60 4.07
CA GLY A 168 13.91 11.72 4.00
C GLY A 168 13.22 11.23 5.26
N LEU A 169 12.10 11.85 5.57
CA LEU A 169 11.29 11.54 6.74
C LEU A 169 10.02 10.79 6.34
N ASN A 170 9.57 9.89 7.21
CA ASN A 170 8.32 9.16 7.04
C ASN A 170 7.70 8.86 8.41
N ALA A 171 6.38 8.77 8.47
CA ALA A 171 5.65 8.24 9.61
C ALA A 171 5.06 6.87 9.23
N PRO A 172 5.84 5.78 9.29
CA PRO A 172 5.51 4.52 8.64
C PRO A 172 4.31 3.82 9.31
N PRO A 173 3.18 3.62 8.58
CA PRO A 173 2.03 2.89 9.09
C PRO A 173 2.25 1.38 9.09
N SER A 174 1.54 0.67 10.00
CA SER A 174 1.46 -0.79 9.97
C SER A 174 0.38 -1.30 9.01
N ASN A 175 0.51 -2.54 8.52
CA ASN A 175 -0.55 -3.21 7.77
C ASN A 175 -1.80 -3.44 8.64
N GLU A 176 -1.61 -3.65 9.93
CA GLU A 176 -2.66 -3.86 10.91
C GLU A 176 -3.50 -2.60 11.13
N ASP A 177 -2.86 -1.42 11.19
CA ASP A 177 -3.58 -0.14 11.28
C ASP A 177 -4.39 0.14 10.03
N MET A 178 -3.82 -0.14 8.85
CA MET A 178 -4.56 -0.01 7.59
C MET A 178 -5.78 -0.91 7.60
N ALA A 179 -5.62 -2.16 8.03
CA ALA A 179 -6.72 -3.10 8.08
C ALA A 179 -7.82 -2.64 9.06
N ARG A 180 -7.45 -2.11 10.23
CA ARG A 180 -8.42 -1.58 11.19
C ARG A 180 -9.22 -0.42 10.61
N VAL A 181 -8.55 0.53 9.95
CA VAL A 181 -9.20 1.67 9.30
C VAL A 181 -10.16 1.20 8.20
N VAL A 182 -9.72 0.30 7.32
CA VAL A 182 -10.54 -0.22 6.22
C VAL A 182 -11.74 -1.01 6.74
N ALA A 183 -11.53 -1.90 7.71
CA ALA A 183 -12.59 -2.72 8.29
C ALA A 183 -13.64 -1.87 9.01
N GLU A 184 -13.22 -0.84 9.76
CA GLU A 184 -14.11 0.08 10.44
C GLU A 184 -15.00 0.84 9.45
N ILE A 185 -14.44 1.37 8.36
CA ILE A 185 -15.19 2.09 7.33
C ILE A 185 -16.17 1.14 6.61
N LEU A 186 -15.75 -0.10 6.31
CA LEU A 186 -16.63 -1.10 5.70
C LEU A 186 -17.75 -1.53 6.64
N ALA A 187 -17.48 -1.62 7.93
CA ALA A 187 -18.47 -2.00 8.93
C ALA A 187 -19.48 -0.87 9.21
N ARG A 188 -19.01 0.37 9.28
CA ARG A 188 -19.76 1.59 9.64
C ARG A 188 -19.47 2.71 8.63
N PRO A 189 -20.06 2.66 7.42
CA PRO A 189 -19.71 3.58 6.32
C PRO A 189 -20.26 4.99 6.46
N GLU A 190 -21.10 5.23 7.46
CA GLU A 190 -21.77 6.53 7.64
C GLU A 190 -20.74 7.64 7.89
N GLY A 191 -20.83 8.70 7.09
CA GLY A 191 -19.94 9.85 7.20
C GLY A 191 -18.56 9.68 6.54
N HIS A 192 -18.31 8.57 5.81
CA HIS A 192 -17.05 8.32 5.12
C HIS A 192 -17.10 8.50 3.59
N ALA A 193 -18.30 8.61 3.01
CA ALA A 193 -18.49 8.80 1.58
C ALA A 193 -17.73 10.02 1.03
N GLY A 194 -17.01 9.85 -0.07
CA GLY A 194 -16.24 10.89 -0.75
C GLY A 194 -14.97 11.33 -0.02
N LYS A 195 -14.60 10.69 1.09
CA LYS A 195 -13.43 11.07 1.87
C LYS A 195 -12.18 10.33 1.44
N THR A 196 -11.05 11.03 1.55
CA THR A 196 -9.71 10.47 1.42
C THR A 196 -9.01 10.52 2.78
N TYR A 197 -8.59 9.38 3.26
CA TYR A 197 -7.88 9.25 4.52
C TYR A 197 -6.40 8.93 4.30
N ARG A 198 -5.53 9.56 5.09
CA ARG A 198 -4.08 9.39 5.01
C ARG A 198 -3.54 8.84 6.34
N PRO A 199 -3.77 7.54 6.63
CA PRO A 199 -3.30 6.95 7.87
C PRO A 199 -1.77 6.81 7.86
N THR A 200 -1.15 7.14 9.00
CA THR A 200 0.29 7.04 9.24
C THR A 200 0.56 6.38 10.58
N GLY A 201 1.83 6.03 10.84
CA GLY A 201 2.31 5.78 12.20
C GLY A 201 2.30 7.07 13.03
N PRO A 202 2.49 6.97 14.36
CA PRO A 202 2.35 8.10 15.28
C PRO A 202 3.56 9.04 15.31
N GLN A 203 4.67 8.67 14.66
CA GLN A 203 5.94 9.39 14.73
C GLN A 203 6.57 9.57 13.37
N LEU A 204 7.03 10.80 13.11
CA LEU A 204 7.85 11.11 11.95
C LEU A 204 9.29 10.69 12.24
N LEU A 205 9.82 9.76 11.46
CA LEU A 205 11.11 9.12 11.68
C LEU A 205 12.06 9.36 10.51
N SER A 206 13.31 9.67 10.82
CA SER A 206 14.42 9.60 9.88
C SER A 206 14.93 8.16 9.72
N PRO A 207 15.67 7.83 8.65
CA PRO A 207 16.32 6.53 8.53
C PRO A 207 17.28 6.20 9.68
N GLN A 208 17.85 7.23 10.33
CA GLN A 208 18.69 7.08 11.53
C GLN A 208 17.86 6.67 12.74
N ASP A 209 16.68 7.27 12.94
CA ASP A 209 15.76 6.88 14.02
C ASP A 209 15.28 5.44 13.83
N ILE A 210 14.91 5.07 12.59
CA ILE A 210 14.55 3.69 12.23
C ILE A 210 15.69 2.73 12.57
N ALA A 211 16.94 3.06 12.23
CA ALA A 211 18.09 2.23 12.57
C ALA A 211 18.31 2.12 14.08
N ALA A 212 18.12 3.20 14.82
CA ALA A 212 18.25 3.20 16.27
C ALA A 212 17.18 2.31 16.94
N ILE A 213 15.91 2.41 16.49
CA ILE A 213 14.81 1.57 16.97
C ILE A 213 15.08 0.09 16.66
N LEU A 214 15.50 -0.23 15.43
CA LEU A 214 15.90 -1.59 15.07
C LEU A 214 17.05 -2.10 15.93
N GLY A 215 18.01 -1.24 16.25
CA GLY A 215 19.13 -1.57 17.16
C GLY A 215 18.63 -1.97 18.56
N LYS A 216 17.67 -1.20 19.11
CA LYS A 216 17.02 -1.50 20.41
C LYS A 216 16.28 -2.83 20.37
N VAL A 217 15.48 -3.07 19.31
CA VAL A 217 14.69 -4.30 19.17
C VAL A 217 15.57 -5.54 19.00
N LEU A 218 16.67 -5.41 18.25
CA LEU A 218 17.59 -6.53 17.95
C LEU A 218 18.66 -6.73 19.00
N GLY A 219 18.74 -5.87 20.05
CA GLY A 219 19.74 -5.94 21.10
C GLY A 219 21.18 -5.74 20.60
N ARG A 220 21.37 -4.97 19.51
CA ARG A 220 22.68 -4.70 18.92
C ARG A 220 22.70 -3.34 18.20
N LYS A 221 23.89 -2.78 18.03
CA LYS A 221 24.03 -1.54 17.24
C LYS A 221 23.63 -1.78 15.79
N VAL A 222 22.68 -0.99 15.27
CA VAL A 222 22.33 -0.90 13.86
C VAL A 222 22.63 0.51 13.39
N THR A 223 23.31 0.64 12.25
CA THR A 223 23.68 1.93 11.67
C THR A 223 23.03 2.09 10.32
N TYR A 224 22.42 3.23 10.06
CA TYR A 224 21.94 3.57 8.73
C TYR A 224 23.10 3.92 7.78
N ARG A 225 23.03 3.41 6.56
CA ARG A 225 23.92 3.77 5.45
C ARG A 225 23.08 4.01 4.20
N HIS A 226 23.19 5.19 3.63
CA HIS A 226 22.57 5.46 2.34
C HIS A 226 23.17 4.53 1.28
N ALA A 227 22.29 3.78 0.59
CA ALA A 227 22.67 2.89 -0.51
C ALA A 227 22.27 3.50 -1.85
N PRO A 228 23.07 3.33 -2.91
CA PRO A 228 22.63 3.71 -4.26
C PRO A 228 21.37 2.91 -4.67
N MET A 229 20.42 3.56 -5.33
CA MET A 229 19.20 2.91 -5.84
C MET A 229 19.53 1.68 -6.69
N ARG A 230 20.57 1.77 -7.53
CA ARG A 230 21.03 0.64 -8.36
C ARG A 230 21.36 -0.62 -7.55
N MET A 231 21.88 -0.48 -6.34
CA MET A 231 22.18 -1.61 -5.45
C MET A 231 20.87 -2.26 -4.95
N LEU A 232 19.90 -1.45 -4.52
CA LEU A 232 18.60 -1.95 -4.08
C LEU A 232 17.87 -2.69 -5.20
N LEU A 233 17.82 -2.12 -6.41
CA LEU A 233 17.20 -2.77 -7.57
C LEU A 233 17.82 -4.14 -7.88
N LYS A 234 19.13 -4.30 -7.73
CA LYS A 234 19.80 -5.61 -7.89
C LYS A 234 19.37 -6.62 -6.83
N ILE A 235 19.24 -6.19 -5.57
CA ILE A 235 18.85 -7.06 -4.46
C ILE A 235 17.40 -7.49 -4.55
N MET A 236 16.52 -6.58 -4.99
CA MET A 236 15.07 -6.80 -5.03
C MET A 236 14.57 -7.46 -6.33
N ARG A 237 15.44 -7.63 -7.34
CA ARG A 237 15.07 -8.10 -8.68
C ARG A 237 14.38 -9.48 -8.73
N ASP A 238 14.71 -10.36 -7.78
CA ASP A 238 14.14 -11.70 -7.71
C ASP A 238 12.88 -11.75 -6.81
N ARG A 239 12.46 -10.61 -6.26
CA ARG A 239 11.31 -10.48 -5.36
C ARG A 239 10.18 -9.62 -5.93
N LEU A 240 10.52 -8.70 -6.81
CA LEU A 240 9.60 -7.74 -7.41
C LEU A 240 9.68 -7.79 -8.93
N SER A 241 8.55 -7.59 -9.59
CA SER A 241 8.51 -7.42 -11.05
C SER A 241 9.25 -6.15 -11.49
N LEU A 242 9.58 -6.06 -12.77
CA LEU A 242 10.23 -4.85 -13.30
C LEU A 242 9.33 -3.62 -13.17
N TYR A 243 8.02 -3.80 -13.30
CA TYR A 243 7.02 -2.75 -13.08
C TYR A 243 7.07 -2.23 -11.64
N ALA A 244 7.01 -3.14 -10.66
CA ALA A 244 7.09 -2.78 -9.25
C ALA A 244 8.43 -2.12 -8.88
N LEU A 245 9.55 -2.60 -9.45
CA LEU A 245 10.88 -2.00 -9.26
C LEU A 245 10.96 -0.58 -9.84
N ALA A 246 10.33 -0.34 -11.02
CA ALA A 246 10.27 0.98 -11.62
C ALA A 246 9.49 1.95 -10.72
N GLY A 247 8.28 1.57 -10.30
CA GLY A 247 7.47 2.35 -9.37
C GLY A 247 8.21 2.65 -8.06
N TYR A 248 8.78 1.63 -7.43
CA TYR A 248 9.54 1.77 -6.19
C TYR A 248 10.71 2.76 -6.32
N SER A 249 11.42 2.75 -7.45
CA SER A 249 12.53 3.67 -7.69
C SER A 249 12.09 5.15 -7.69
N GLN A 250 10.90 5.43 -8.20
CA GLN A 250 10.33 6.78 -8.21
C GLN A 250 9.79 7.17 -6.82
N TYR A 251 9.17 6.24 -6.11
CA TYR A 251 8.73 6.43 -4.73
C TYR A 251 9.87 6.86 -3.80
N VAL A 252 11.04 6.25 -3.96
CA VAL A 252 12.21 6.59 -3.15
C VAL A 252 12.70 8.01 -3.44
N ILE A 253 12.57 8.53 -4.66
CA ILE A 253 12.91 9.91 -4.96
C ILE A 253 11.99 10.87 -4.21
N ASP A 254 10.67 10.62 -4.20
CA ASP A 254 9.73 11.38 -3.40
C ASP A 254 9.99 11.25 -1.89
N TYR A 255 10.39 10.05 -1.43
CA TYR A 255 10.82 9.84 -0.05
C TYR A 255 11.99 10.77 0.31
N GLN A 256 13.03 10.81 -0.51
CA GLN A 256 14.19 11.70 -0.32
C GLN A 256 13.81 13.19 -0.32
N LYS A 257 12.73 13.54 -1.02
CA LYS A 257 12.17 14.91 -1.09
C LYS A 257 11.17 15.20 0.04
N ASN A 258 11.04 14.32 1.03
CA ASN A 258 10.11 14.45 2.17
C ASN A 258 8.62 14.47 1.78
N ALA A 259 8.22 13.85 0.67
CA ALA A 259 6.80 13.78 0.30
C ALA A 259 5.97 13.10 1.39
N PHE A 260 6.50 12.05 2.04
CA PHE A 260 5.81 11.33 3.11
C PHE A 260 5.80 12.04 4.47
N ALA A 261 6.47 13.19 4.56
CA ALA A 261 6.45 14.04 5.75
C ALA A 261 5.42 15.19 5.64
N VAL A 262 4.86 15.41 4.44
CA VAL A 262 3.89 16.50 4.24
C VAL A 262 2.61 16.18 4.99
N ASN A 263 2.29 17.01 5.99
CA ASN A 263 1.16 16.81 6.91
C ASN A 263 1.14 15.42 7.61
N ALA A 264 2.31 14.89 7.95
CA ALA A 264 2.48 13.66 8.74
C ALA A 264 3.25 13.98 10.04
N PRO A 265 3.00 13.24 11.13
CA PRO A 265 2.01 12.17 11.27
C PRO A 265 0.57 12.67 11.33
N THR A 266 -0.39 11.80 10.99
CA THR A 266 -1.82 12.07 11.08
C THR A 266 -2.48 11.31 12.22
N ASP A 267 -3.65 11.79 12.68
CA ASP A 267 -4.45 11.13 13.73
C ASP A 267 -5.53 10.19 13.17
N VAL A 268 -5.49 9.90 11.88
CA VAL A 268 -6.54 9.16 11.15
C VAL A 268 -6.84 7.81 11.80
N VAL A 269 -5.81 7.04 12.17
CA VAL A 269 -5.99 5.72 12.81
C VAL A 269 -6.80 5.87 14.10
N ARG A 270 -6.40 6.77 14.99
CA ARG A 270 -7.09 7.01 16.27
C ARG A 270 -8.52 7.52 16.04
N ARG A 271 -8.70 8.48 15.14
CA ARG A 271 -10.00 9.10 14.87
C ARG A 271 -11.02 8.12 14.32
N ILE A 272 -10.60 7.19 13.43
CA ILE A 272 -11.51 6.22 12.82
C ILE A 272 -11.71 5.01 13.72
N THR A 273 -10.65 4.48 14.32
CA THR A 273 -10.69 3.20 15.04
C THR A 273 -10.83 3.33 16.56
N GLY A 274 -10.72 4.55 17.10
CA GLY A 274 -10.67 4.78 18.55
C GLY A 274 -9.39 4.27 19.23
N ARG A 275 -8.39 3.79 18.46
CA ARG A 275 -7.13 3.24 18.98
C ARG A 275 -5.95 4.01 18.39
N GLU A 276 -4.91 4.20 19.19
CA GLU A 276 -3.67 4.78 18.69
C GLU A 276 -3.03 3.92 17.59
N ALA A 277 -2.34 4.59 16.66
CA ALA A 277 -1.54 3.91 15.65
C ALA A 277 -0.36 3.18 16.31
N GLU A 278 0.02 2.02 15.78
CA GLU A 278 1.19 1.29 16.24
C GLU A 278 2.47 2.10 15.99
N ASP A 279 3.33 2.20 17.02
CA ASP A 279 4.65 2.76 16.83
C ASP A 279 5.59 1.79 16.08
N PHE A 280 6.65 2.35 15.51
CA PHE A 280 7.59 1.56 14.72
C PHE A 280 8.32 0.50 15.54
N GLU A 281 8.54 0.72 16.85
CA GLU A 281 9.17 -0.28 17.73
C GLU A 281 8.27 -1.51 17.90
N THR A 282 6.97 -1.31 18.12
CA THR A 282 5.97 -2.38 18.21
C THR A 282 5.93 -3.21 16.92
N ILE A 283 5.90 -2.54 15.78
CA ILE A 283 5.94 -3.20 14.46
C ILE A 283 7.23 -4.02 14.32
N ALA A 284 8.39 -3.41 14.59
CA ALA A 284 9.68 -4.06 14.46
C ALA A 284 9.82 -5.28 15.39
N ARG A 285 9.32 -5.22 16.63
CA ARG A 285 9.29 -6.37 17.56
C ARG A 285 8.47 -7.53 17.01
N ARG A 286 7.28 -7.24 16.48
CA ARG A 286 6.41 -8.26 15.86
C ARG A 286 7.12 -8.94 14.68
N TYR A 287 7.75 -8.18 13.79
CA TYR A 287 8.50 -8.75 12.66
C TYR A 287 9.74 -9.53 13.12
N ALA A 288 10.48 -9.05 14.10
CA ALA A 288 11.65 -9.76 14.64
C ALA A 288 11.26 -11.10 15.25
N ALA A 289 10.13 -11.19 15.94
CA ALA A 289 9.62 -12.42 16.53
C ALA A 289 9.21 -13.48 15.48
N THR A 290 8.69 -13.03 14.32
CA THR A 290 8.13 -13.87 13.27
C THR A 290 9.09 -14.14 12.11
N THR A 291 10.26 -13.48 12.05
CA THR A 291 11.26 -13.62 10.98
C THR A 291 12.43 -14.50 11.47
N PRO A 292 12.54 -15.78 11.05
CA PRO A 292 13.60 -16.67 11.51
C PRO A 292 15.01 -16.13 11.23
N GLU A 293 15.19 -15.46 10.09
CA GLU A 293 16.45 -14.87 9.67
C GLU A 293 16.87 -13.63 10.50
N ALA A 294 15.99 -13.09 11.34
CA ALA A 294 16.33 -12.06 12.31
C ALA A 294 17.08 -12.61 13.54
N ARG A 295 17.01 -13.93 13.76
CA ARG A 295 17.75 -14.57 14.85
C ARG A 295 19.26 -14.63 14.54
N PRO A 296 20.14 -14.34 15.50
CA PRO A 296 21.59 -14.46 15.29
C PRO A 296 21.98 -15.89 14.86
N GLY A 297 22.81 -16.00 13.81
CA GLY A 297 23.25 -17.31 13.35
C GLY A 297 24.29 -17.23 12.23
N PHE A 298 25.40 -17.98 12.37
CA PHE A 298 26.47 -17.97 11.38
C PHE A 298 26.00 -18.43 10.01
N ALA A 299 25.22 -19.52 9.94
CA ALA A 299 24.70 -20.06 8.68
C ALA A 299 23.77 -19.07 7.97
N ILE A 300 22.90 -18.38 8.74
CA ILE A 300 21.99 -17.33 8.22
C ILE A 300 22.82 -16.17 7.66
N LYS A 301 23.78 -15.69 8.43
CA LYS A 301 24.70 -14.62 8.03
C LYS A 301 25.45 -14.94 6.75
N PHE A 302 26.03 -16.15 6.66
CA PHE A 302 26.74 -16.62 5.48
C PHE A 302 25.83 -16.71 4.25
N LYS A 303 24.63 -17.29 4.40
CA LYS A 303 23.63 -17.37 3.33
C LYS A 303 23.20 -15.99 2.80
N LEU A 304 22.95 -15.03 3.71
CA LEU A 304 22.59 -13.66 3.33
C LEU A 304 23.75 -12.94 2.64
N MET A 305 24.98 -13.11 3.13
CA MET A 305 26.18 -12.56 2.51
C MET A 305 26.37 -13.09 1.08
N LEU A 306 26.26 -14.41 0.90
CA LEU A 306 26.38 -15.04 -0.42
C LEU A 306 25.29 -14.53 -1.39
N ARG A 307 24.03 -14.47 -0.95
CA ARG A 307 22.94 -13.91 -1.75
C ARG A 307 23.20 -12.46 -2.14
N MET A 308 23.71 -11.65 -1.23
CA MET A 308 24.05 -10.25 -1.50
C MET A 308 25.15 -10.17 -2.56
N ILE A 309 26.24 -10.94 -2.43
CA ILE A 309 27.34 -10.94 -3.41
C ILE A 309 26.83 -11.35 -4.79
N ILE A 310 26.05 -12.42 -4.89
CA ILE A 310 25.46 -12.89 -6.15
C ILE A 310 24.57 -11.78 -6.76
N SER A 311 23.73 -11.12 -5.96
CA SER A 311 22.85 -10.04 -6.44
C SER A 311 23.67 -8.85 -6.95
N LEU A 312 24.76 -8.48 -6.28
CA LEU A 312 25.60 -7.35 -6.67
C LEU A 312 26.40 -7.60 -7.95
N LEU A 313 26.79 -8.85 -8.22
CA LEU A 313 27.49 -9.24 -9.44
C LEU A 313 26.59 -9.22 -10.69
N ARG A 314 25.26 -9.34 -10.52
CA ARG A 314 24.31 -9.29 -11.62
C ARG A 314 24.15 -7.87 -12.17
N PRO A 315 23.80 -7.69 -13.47
CA PRO A 315 23.47 -6.38 -14.01
C PRO A 315 22.21 -5.80 -13.32
N ALA A 316 22.14 -4.50 -13.19
CA ALA A 316 20.93 -3.85 -12.67
C ALA A 316 19.74 -4.03 -13.63
N PRO A 317 18.51 -4.23 -13.12
CA PRO A 317 17.32 -4.29 -13.95
C PRO A 317 17.14 -3.00 -14.75
N LYS A 318 16.70 -3.12 -16.02
CA LYS A 318 16.34 -1.97 -16.86
C LYS A 318 14.88 -1.62 -16.59
N THR A 319 14.63 -0.60 -15.79
CA THR A 319 13.28 -0.22 -15.37
C THR A 319 12.70 0.97 -16.15
N ALA A 320 13.50 1.65 -16.97
CA ALA A 320 13.09 2.88 -17.65
C ALA A 320 11.87 2.72 -18.56
N SER A 321 11.74 1.57 -19.25
CA SER A 321 10.59 1.28 -20.12
C SER A 321 9.26 1.17 -19.36
N TYR A 322 9.30 0.90 -18.05
CA TYR A 322 8.10 0.79 -17.21
C TYR A 322 7.67 2.13 -16.58
N LEU A 323 8.36 3.21 -16.89
CA LEU A 323 7.92 4.55 -16.47
C LEU A 323 6.84 5.10 -17.42
N ALA A 324 6.73 4.56 -18.64
CA ALA A 324 5.76 4.95 -19.66
C ALA A 324 5.70 6.48 -19.88
N LEU A 325 6.89 7.12 -19.96
CA LEU A 325 6.98 8.58 -20.13
C LEU A 325 6.64 9.04 -21.54
N ASP A 326 6.54 8.12 -22.49
CA ASP A 326 6.06 8.32 -23.87
C ASP A 326 4.54 8.55 -23.96
N GLU A 327 3.79 8.31 -22.88
CA GLU A 327 2.39 8.72 -22.75
C GLU A 327 2.22 10.25 -22.73
N PHE A 328 3.28 11.00 -22.42
CA PHE A 328 3.27 12.47 -22.41
C PHE A 328 3.77 13.03 -23.71
N SER A 329 2.95 13.86 -24.39
CA SER A 329 3.36 14.64 -25.57
C SER A 329 4.44 15.69 -25.21
N ASP A 330 4.35 16.23 -24.01
CA ASP A 330 5.33 17.15 -23.42
C ASP A 330 5.77 16.67 -22.04
N ARG A 331 7.03 16.24 -21.94
CA ARG A 331 7.62 15.73 -20.69
C ARG A 331 7.91 16.82 -19.67
N SER A 332 7.79 18.10 -20.02
CA SER A 332 7.92 19.20 -19.05
C SER A 332 6.83 19.17 -17.97
N HIS A 333 5.70 18.52 -18.26
CA HIS A 333 4.62 18.32 -17.30
C HIS A 333 4.87 17.19 -16.28
N VAL A 334 5.88 16.34 -16.52
CA VAL A 334 6.22 15.24 -15.61
C VAL A 334 6.87 15.80 -14.35
N VAL A 335 6.24 15.58 -13.20
CA VAL A 335 6.66 16.15 -11.92
C VAL A 335 6.48 15.16 -10.77
N PHE A 336 7.45 15.08 -9.87
CA PHE A 336 7.32 14.33 -8.62
C PHE A 336 6.25 14.93 -7.71
N SER A 337 5.63 14.11 -6.88
CA SER A 337 4.58 14.57 -5.98
C SER A 337 5.08 15.63 -5.01
N ALA A 338 6.30 15.48 -4.48
CA ALA A 338 6.94 16.49 -3.64
C ALA A 338 7.13 17.86 -4.32
N ASP A 339 7.24 17.89 -5.63
CA ASP A 339 7.45 19.12 -6.42
C ASP A 339 6.14 19.68 -7.01
N SER A 340 5.02 18.96 -6.93
CA SER A 340 3.71 19.36 -7.47
C SER A 340 2.99 20.32 -6.52
N PRO A 341 2.74 21.60 -6.90
CA PRO A 341 1.96 22.51 -6.05
C PRO A 341 0.53 22.05 -5.80
N GLN A 342 -0.10 21.40 -6.78
CA GLN A 342 -1.46 20.86 -6.63
C GLN A 342 -1.49 19.72 -5.61
N TRP A 343 -0.57 18.76 -5.72
CA TRP A 343 -0.45 17.65 -4.80
C TRP A 343 -0.16 18.15 -3.37
N ARG A 344 0.76 19.13 -3.21
CA ARG A 344 1.05 19.72 -1.90
C ARG A 344 -0.19 20.34 -1.26
N ARG A 345 -0.93 21.18 -1.98
CA ARG A 345 -2.18 21.79 -1.48
C ARG A 345 -3.18 20.74 -1.01
N SER A 346 -3.38 19.66 -1.77
CA SER A 346 -4.33 18.60 -1.38
C SER A 346 -3.89 17.83 -0.13
N HIS A 347 -2.58 17.80 0.19
CA HIS A 347 -2.03 17.14 1.37
C HIS A 347 -1.94 18.07 2.58
N GLU A 348 -1.89 19.38 2.38
CA GLU A 348 -1.92 20.38 3.44
C GLU A 348 -3.33 20.57 4.02
N GLN A 349 -4.38 20.23 3.26
CA GLN A 349 -5.75 20.18 3.77
C GLN A 349 -5.91 19.04 4.79
N GLN A 350 -6.71 19.26 5.82
CA GLN A 350 -6.91 18.25 6.88
C GLN A 350 -7.47 16.95 6.28
N ALA A 351 -6.86 15.81 6.63
CA ALA A 351 -7.34 14.51 6.25
C ALA A 351 -8.77 14.28 6.77
N GLY A 352 -9.71 14.04 5.86
CA GLY A 352 -11.12 13.81 6.19
C GLY A 352 -12.08 14.92 5.78
N GLU A 353 -11.60 16.02 5.23
CA GLU A 353 -12.47 16.90 4.45
C GLU A 353 -12.75 16.31 3.07
N PRO A 354 -13.95 16.48 2.51
CA PRO A 354 -14.25 16.09 1.13
C PRO A 354 -13.14 16.67 0.24
N SER A 355 -12.55 15.86 -0.63
CA SER A 355 -11.62 16.38 -1.62
C SER A 355 -12.38 17.44 -2.42
N GLY A 356 -12.02 18.70 -2.27
CA GLY A 356 -12.66 19.82 -2.98
C GLY A 356 -12.41 19.81 -4.49
N GLU A 357 -11.86 18.75 -5.03
CA GLU A 357 -11.74 18.44 -6.46
C GLU A 357 -12.98 17.70 -6.97
N ASN A 358 -14.18 18.20 -6.60
CA ASN A 358 -15.39 17.80 -7.31
C ASN A 358 -15.29 18.20 -8.78
N ILE A 359 -15.38 17.23 -9.66
CA ILE A 359 -15.98 17.16 -11.02
C ILE A 359 -16.29 18.53 -11.74
N ALA A 360 -15.77 19.66 -11.29
CA ALA A 360 -15.91 20.93 -12.00
C ALA A 360 -15.17 20.96 -13.35
N PHE A 361 -14.33 19.96 -13.64
CA PHE A 361 -13.55 19.89 -14.88
C PHE A 361 -14.36 19.42 -16.11
N TRP A 362 -15.53 18.79 -15.93
CA TRP A 362 -16.32 18.26 -17.05
C TRP A 362 -17.44 19.17 -17.53
N HIS A 363 -17.74 20.27 -16.83
CA HIS A 363 -18.81 21.21 -17.20
C HIS A 363 -18.30 22.52 -17.82
N ALA A 364 -17.00 22.71 -18.03
CA ALA A 364 -16.43 23.95 -18.54
C ALA A 364 -16.14 23.97 -20.06
N THR A 365 -16.53 22.93 -20.81
CA THR A 365 -16.44 22.91 -22.30
C THR A 365 -17.66 22.22 -22.88
N SER A 366 -18.80 22.89 -22.83
CA SER A 366 -19.90 22.71 -23.76
C SER A 366 -20.35 24.06 -24.30
#